data_0604fa9e14dc218b2be6b9ca656570e5
#
_entry.id   0604fa9e14dc218b2be6b9ca656570e5
#
_cell.length_a   1.000
_cell.length_b   1.000
_cell.length_c   1.000
_cell.angle_alpha   90.00
_cell.angle_beta   90.00
_cell.angle_gamma   90.00
#
_symmetry.space_group_name_H-M   'P 1'
#
loop_
_entity.id
_entity.type
_entity.pdbx_description
1 polymer ?
#
loop_
_entity_poly.entity_id
_entity_poly.type
_entity_poly.pdbx_seq_one_letter_code
_entity_poly.pdbx_strand_id
1 'polypeptide(L)'
;HEKIRANLDRIPVGIPEPLIVGRGINDVAVTVLTLSPKPEAAERWTDKDLFELADKLRAELMKVDNIGLTYISGGAPQEIRVEPDPEKLSLYGITLQQLVAKVKDANRSFLAGQVRDAGSVRSVAAGQTLSGIPDIGLLLISTRDGRPVYVRDVAAVVIGPSTIDHRVWNDARDIKGQWARVPAVSVALAKRAGANAVVVSADVARRLEALKSNLIPGDIQVT
;
A
#
# COMPACT_ATOMS: atom_id res chain seq x y z
N HIS A 1 -2.09 6.47 -26.54
CA HIS A 1 -1.62 7.36 -25.49
C HIS A 1 -1.62 8.84 -25.94
N GLU A 2 -0.99 9.18 -27.08
CA GLU A 2 -0.89 10.56 -27.57
C GLU A 2 -2.24 11.24 -27.78
N LYS A 3 -3.22 10.53 -28.41
CA LYS A 3 -4.58 11.08 -28.63
C LYS A 3 -5.32 11.42 -27.33
N ILE A 4 -5.08 10.68 -26.24
CA ILE A 4 -5.67 10.97 -24.94
C ILE A 4 -4.99 12.19 -24.32
N ARG A 5 -3.65 12.21 -24.34
CA ARG A 5 -2.89 13.37 -23.81
C ARG A 5 -3.22 14.66 -24.53
N ALA A 6 -3.40 14.61 -25.86
CA ALA A 6 -3.75 15.77 -26.67
C ALA A 6 -5.17 16.31 -26.42
N ASN A 7 -5.99 15.63 -25.63
CA ASN A 7 -7.37 16.02 -25.33
C ASN A 7 -7.63 16.14 -23.82
N LEU A 8 -6.59 16.19 -22.98
CA LEU A 8 -6.75 16.35 -21.52
C LEU A 8 -7.43 17.67 -21.14
N ASP A 9 -7.22 18.71 -21.93
CA ASP A 9 -7.84 20.02 -21.80
C ASP A 9 -9.36 20.03 -22.03
N ARG A 10 -9.91 18.95 -22.63
CA ARG A 10 -11.34 18.76 -22.87
C ARG A 10 -12.04 18.04 -21.71
N ILE A 11 -11.32 17.66 -20.68
CA ILE A 11 -11.91 17.02 -19.50
C ILE A 11 -12.74 18.08 -18.74
N PRO A 12 -14.01 17.81 -18.43
CA PRO A 12 -14.83 18.75 -17.67
C PRO A 12 -14.23 19.06 -16.30
N VAL A 13 -14.42 20.28 -15.84
CA VAL A 13 -13.97 20.70 -14.50
C VAL A 13 -14.60 19.80 -13.43
N GLY A 14 -13.75 19.29 -12.52
CA GLY A 14 -14.18 18.40 -11.44
C GLY A 14 -14.01 16.91 -11.74
N ILE A 15 -13.65 16.53 -12.96
CA ILE A 15 -13.27 15.16 -13.30
C ILE A 15 -11.77 15.04 -13.22
N PRO A 16 -11.20 14.06 -12.47
CA PRO A 16 -9.78 13.85 -12.39
C PRO A 16 -9.21 13.40 -13.74
N GLU A 17 -7.96 13.78 -14.03
CA GLU A 17 -7.26 13.31 -15.21
C GLU A 17 -7.24 11.78 -15.28
N PRO A 18 -7.46 11.18 -16.47
CA PRO A 18 -7.40 9.74 -16.62
C PRO A 18 -5.96 9.24 -16.43
N LEU A 19 -5.79 8.26 -15.55
CA LEU A 19 -4.52 7.55 -15.38
C LEU A 19 -4.33 6.58 -16.56
N ILE A 20 -3.34 6.86 -17.40
CA ILE A 20 -3.00 6.00 -18.53
C ILE A 20 -1.91 5.02 -18.10
N VAL A 21 -2.28 3.76 -17.88
CA VAL A 21 -1.34 2.69 -17.53
C VAL A 21 -1.14 1.79 -18.75
N GLY A 22 0.05 1.85 -19.33
CA GLY A 22 0.45 0.90 -20.39
C GLY A 22 0.78 -0.45 -19.76
N ARG A 23 0.01 -1.49 -20.11
CA ARG A 23 0.30 -2.85 -19.69
C ARG A 23 0.76 -3.68 -20.88
N GLY A 24 1.80 -4.48 -20.67
CA GLY A 24 2.35 -5.39 -21.67
C GLY A 24 2.34 -6.85 -21.20
N ILE A 25 2.75 -7.76 -22.07
CA ILE A 25 2.85 -9.18 -21.74
C ILE A 25 3.81 -9.46 -20.58
N ASN A 26 4.76 -8.56 -20.33
CA ASN A 26 5.71 -8.70 -19.24
C ASN A 26 5.13 -8.31 -17.86
N ASP A 27 3.95 -7.70 -17.84
CA ASP A 27 3.23 -7.34 -16.61
C ASP A 27 2.26 -8.44 -16.17
N VAL A 28 2.15 -9.50 -16.95
CA VAL A 28 1.36 -10.69 -16.60
C VAL A 28 2.12 -11.49 -15.56
N ALA A 29 1.44 -11.86 -14.48
CA ALA A 29 2.04 -12.69 -13.44
C ALA A 29 2.45 -14.06 -13.99
N VAL A 30 3.69 -14.44 -13.75
CA VAL A 30 4.23 -15.77 -14.08
C VAL A 30 4.12 -16.74 -12.91
N THR A 31 4.02 -16.20 -11.70
CA THR A 31 3.81 -16.96 -10.47
C THR A 31 2.85 -16.18 -9.57
N VAL A 32 1.90 -16.88 -9.00
CA VAL A 32 1.00 -16.36 -7.98
C VAL A 32 1.12 -17.26 -6.75
N LEU A 33 1.41 -16.66 -5.61
CA LEU A 33 1.49 -17.36 -4.33
C LEU A 33 0.32 -16.90 -3.47
N THR A 34 -0.48 -17.83 -2.98
CA THR A 34 -1.61 -17.51 -2.11
C THR A 34 -1.28 -17.97 -0.69
N LEU A 35 -1.32 -17.02 0.25
CA LEU A 35 -1.15 -17.27 1.67
C LEU A 35 -2.51 -17.34 2.32
N SER A 36 -2.76 -18.38 3.07
CA SER A 36 -3.98 -18.53 3.89
C SER A 36 -3.67 -19.25 5.17
N PRO A 37 -4.38 -18.97 6.27
CA PRO A 37 -4.28 -19.78 7.46
C PRO A 37 -4.82 -21.20 7.21
N LYS A 38 -4.34 -22.16 7.96
CA LYS A 38 -5.01 -23.45 8.08
C LYS A 38 -6.40 -23.23 8.69
N PRO A 39 -7.42 -24.01 8.35
CA PRO A 39 -8.78 -23.81 8.87
C PRO A 39 -8.85 -23.68 10.39
N GLU A 40 -8.04 -24.46 11.12
CA GLU A 40 -7.99 -24.46 12.57
C GLU A 40 -7.38 -23.18 13.17
N ALA A 41 -6.70 -22.41 12.35
CA ALA A 41 -6.03 -21.18 12.73
C ALA A 41 -6.71 -19.92 12.17
N ALA A 42 -7.78 -20.07 11.39
CA ALA A 42 -8.40 -18.98 10.63
C ALA A 42 -8.81 -17.79 11.51
N GLU A 43 -9.31 -18.03 12.70
CA GLU A 43 -9.76 -16.98 13.64
C GLU A 43 -8.61 -16.16 14.24
N ARG A 44 -7.38 -16.66 14.18
CA ARG A 44 -6.20 -15.96 14.72
C ARG A 44 -5.60 -14.97 13.74
N TRP A 45 -5.98 -15.05 12.46
CA TRP A 45 -5.41 -14.23 11.39
C TRP A 45 -6.41 -13.21 10.88
N THR A 46 -6.10 -11.96 11.05
CA THR A 46 -6.88 -10.87 10.47
C THR A 46 -6.42 -10.57 9.03
N ASP A 47 -7.28 -9.90 8.25
CA ASP A 47 -6.92 -9.44 6.90
C ASP A 47 -5.67 -8.54 6.91
N LYS A 48 -5.46 -7.79 8.01
CA LYS A 48 -4.25 -6.98 8.21
C LYS A 48 -3.01 -7.86 8.39
N ASP A 49 -3.07 -8.87 9.26
CA ASP A 49 -1.91 -9.73 9.54
C ASP A 49 -1.49 -10.51 8.30
N LEU A 50 -2.46 -11.00 7.54
CA LEU A 50 -2.21 -11.66 6.25
C LEU A 50 -1.57 -10.72 5.24
N PHE A 51 -2.04 -9.47 5.17
CA PHE A 51 -1.43 -8.49 4.27
C PHE A 51 0.01 -8.15 4.67
N GLU A 52 0.28 -7.94 5.96
CA GLU A 52 1.63 -7.66 6.46
C GLU A 52 2.59 -8.82 6.18
N LEU A 53 2.13 -10.07 6.36
CA LEU A 53 2.91 -11.25 6.03
C LEU A 53 3.20 -11.33 4.52
N ALA A 54 2.18 -11.09 3.70
CA ALA A 54 2.30 -11.09 2.24
C ALA A 54 3.26 -9.99 1.75
N ASP A 55 3.23 -8.80 2.36
CA ASP A 55 4.12 -7.69 2.01
C ASP A 55 5.57 -8.00 2.36
N LYS A 56 5.83 -8.59 3.54
CA LYS A 56 7.17 -9.08 3.92
C LYS A 56 7.67 -10.16 2.96
N LEU A 57 6.81 -11.11 2.62
CA LEU A 57 7.16 -12.16 1.65
C LEU A 57 7.45 -11.57 0.27
N ARG A 58 6.63 -10.64 -0.20
CA ARG A 58 6.83 -9.93 -1.47
C ARG A 58 8.18 -9.22 -1.49
N ALA A 59 8.54 -8.51 -0.40
CA ALA A 59 9.82 -7.80 -0.30
C ALA A 59 11.02 -8.76 -0.41
N GLU A 60 10.93 -9.95 0.18
CA GLU A 60 11.96 -10.96 0.07
C GLU A 60 12.03 -11.62 -1.33
N LEU A 61 10.87 -11.84 -1.95
CA LEU A 61 10.81 -12.40 -3.30
C LEU A 61 11.26 -11.40 -4.37
N MET A 62 11.09 -10.10 -4.16
CA MET A 62 11.62 -9.06 -5.07
C MET A 62 13.16 -9.05 -5.16
N LYS A 63 13.87 -9.72 -4.24
CA LYS A 63 15.34 -9.89 -4.29
C LYS A 63 15.76 -10.98 -5.29
N VAL A 64 14.81 -11.78 -5.79
CA VAL A 64 15.07 -12.77 -6.83
C VAL A 64 15.32 -12.06 -8.16
N ASP A 65 16.33 -12.51 -8.89
CA ASP A 65 16.70 -11.91 -10.17
C ASP A 65 15.56 -12.00 -11.19
N ASN A 66 15.47 -10.96 -12.01
CA ASN A 66 14.49 -10.85 -13.09
C ASN A 66 13.01 -10.78 -12.66
N ILE A 67 12.73 -10.58 -11.39
CA ILE A 67 11.39 -10.18 -10.94
C ILE A 67 11.13 -8.74 -11.42
N GLY A 68 9.99 -8.54 -12.07
CA GLY A 68 9.50 -7.26 -12.55
C GLY A 68 8.43 -6.66 -11.63
N LEU A 69 7.23 -6.50 -12.16
CA LEU A 69 6.09 -5.99 -11.41
C LEU A 69 5.61 -7.02 -10.37
N THR A 70 5.31 -6.56 -9.17
CA THR A 70 4.69 -7.38 -8.13
C THR A 70 3.48 -6.65 -7.56
N TYR A 71 2.44 -7.39 -7.21
CA TYR A 71 1.26 -6.82 -6.54
C TYR A 71 0.64 -7.82 -5.56
N ILE A 72 -0.05 -7.28 -4.57
CA ILE A 72 -0.80 -8.05 -3.57
C ILE A 72 -2.28 -7.87 -3.87
N SER A 73 -3.05 -8.95 -3.78
CA SER A 73 -4.50 -8.95 -3.86
C SER A 73 -5.09 -9.60 -2.63
N GLY A 74 -6.11 -8.97 -2.06
CA GLY A 74 -6.69 -9.38 -0.78
C GLY A 74 -5.98 -8.79 0.44
N GLY A 75 -6.52 -9.05 1.60
CA GLY A 75 -6.07 -8.47 2.86
C GLY A 75 -6.44 -6.99 3.00
N ALA A 76 -6.02 -6.39 4.09
CA ALA A 76 -6.26 -4.99 4.41
C ALA A 76 -4.97 -4.33 4.94
N PRO A 77 -4.26 -3.55 4.11
CA PRO A 77 -3.13 -2.77 4.60
C PRO A 77 -3.58 -1.81 5.69
N GLN A 78 -2.66 -1.48 6.58
CA GLN A 78 -2.90 -0.48 7.60
C GLN A 78 -2.86 0.92 6.97
N GLU A 79 -3.83 1.74 7.29
CA GLU A 79 -3.88 3.14 6.86
C GLU A 79 -4.14 4.09 8.03
N ILE A 80 -3.75 5.33 7.86
CA ILE A 80 -4.10 6.41 8.78
C ILE A 80 -5.25 7.19 8.14
N ARG A 81 -6.39 7.20 8.82
CA ARG A 81 -7.58 7.96 8.39
C ARG A 81 -7.71 9.23 9.20
N VAL A 82 -8.02 10.31 8.50
CA VAL A 82 -8.42 11.58 9.11
C VAL A 82 -9.94 11.69 8.92
N GLU A 83 -10.67 11.53 9.99
CA GLU A 83 -12.14 11.55 10.02
C GLU A 83 -12.61 12.93 10.48
N PRO A 84 -13.04 13.80 9.55
CA PRO A 84 -13.44 15.17 9.88
C PRO A 84 -14.77 15.19 10.66
N ASP A 85 -14.87 16.08 11.64
CA ASP A 85 -16.07 16.37 12.39
C ASP A 85 -16.74 17.62 11.79
N PRO A 86 -17.90 17.50 11.15
CA PRO A 86 -18.55 18.62 10.47
C PRO A 86 -18.91 19.78 11.41
N GLU A 87 -19.29 19.49 12.66
CA GLU A 87 -19.64 20.50 13.64
C GLU A 87 -18.41 21.31 14.05
N LYS A 88 -17.29 20.63 14.30
CA LYS A 88 -16.03 21.28 14.63
C LYS A 88 -15.45 22.05 13.46
N LEU A 89 -15.52 21.51 12.25
CA LEU A 89 -15.13 22.24 11.04
C LEU A 89 -15.89 23.57 10.94
N SER A 90 -17.22 23.53 11.12
CA SER A 90 -18.06 24.73 11.12
C SER A 90 -17.70 25.69 12.26
N LEU A 91 -17.52 25.18 13.48
CA LEU A 91 -17.18 25.97 14.65
C LEU A 91 -15.86 26.75 14.46
N TYR A 92 -14.86 26.11 13.89
CA TYR A 92 -13.56 26.73 13.63
C TYR A 92 -13.48 27.46 12.29
N GLY A 93 -14.55 27.42 11.46
CA GLY A 93 -14.59 28.06 10.14
C GLY A 93 -13.61 27.43 9.15
N ILE A 94 -13.33 26.14 9.28
CA ILE A 94 -12.43 25.37 8.41
C ILE A 94 -13.27 24.63 7.37
N THR A 95 -12.91 24.74 6.10
CA THR A 95 -13.53 23.94 5.03
C THR A 95 -12.87 22.57 4.91
N LEU A 96 -13.61 21.57 4.44
CA LEU A 96 -13.08 20.25 4.14
C LEU A 96 -11.90 20.33 3.14
N GLN A 97 -12.01 21.22 2.15
CA GLN A 97 -10.94 21.42 1.16
C GLN A 97 -9.64 21.93 1.81
N GLN A 98 -9.72 22.85 2.77
CA GLN A 98 -8.55 23.34 3.52
C GLN A 98 -7.90 22.22 4.30
N LEU A 99 -8.70 21.38 4.99
CA LEU A 99 -8.19 20.21 5.71
C LEU A 99 -7.47 19.23 4.77
N VAL A 100 -8.13 18.85 3.67
CA VAL A 100 -7.56 17.93 2.67
C VAL A 100 -6.27 18.48 2.05
N ALA A 101 -6.28 19.75 1.65
CA ALA A 101 -5.08 20.39 1.08
C ALA A 101 -3.92 20.36 2.07
N LYS A 102 -4.18 20.68 3.34
CA LYS A 102 -3.16 20.73 4.38
C LYS A 102 -2.53 19.36 4.64
N VAL A 103 -3.35 18.32 4.75
CA VAL A 103 -2.86 16.94 4.95
C VAL A 103 -2.07 16.46 3.72
N LYS A 104 -2.54 16.73 2.50
CA LYS A 104 -1.83 16.39 1.27
C LYS A 104 -0.49 17.10 1.14
N ASP A 105 -0.43 18.39 1.46
CA ASP A 105 0.80 19.18 1.34
C ASP A 105 1.83 18.80 2.41
N ALA A 106 1.37 18.43 3.60
CA ALA A 106 2.26 17.98 4.66
C ALA A 106 2.91 16.61 4.38
N ASN A 107 2.25 15.75 3.60
CA ASN A 107 2.78 14.43 3.22
C ASN A 107 3.60 14.48 1.92
N ARG A 108 4.35 15.54 1.72
CA ARG A 108 5.24 15.71 0.55
C ARG A 108 6.67 15.84 0.99
N SER A 109 7.53 14.95 0.49
CA SER A 109 8.98 15.17 0.46
C SER A 109 9.39 15.51 -0.97
N PHE A 110 10.23 16.52 -1.13
CA PHE A 110 10.75 16.91 -2.45
C PHE A 110 12.25 17.10 -2.38
N LEU A 111 12.94 16.85 -3.51
CA LEU A 111 14.35 17.15 -3.63
C LEU A 111 14.52 18.67 -3.63
N ALA A 112 15.11 19.20 -2.56
CA ALA A 112 15.36 20.63 -2.40
C ALA A 112 16.59 21.10 -3.19
N GLY A 113 17.46 20.16 -3.64
CA GLY A 113 18.65 20.48 -4.41
C GLY A 113 19.78 19.47 -4.20
N GLN A 114 20.95 19.86 -4.65
CA GLN A 114 22.18 19.10 -4.45
C GLN A 114 23.23 20.01 -3.81
N VAL A 115 23.87 19.53 -2.76
CA VAL A 115 25.01 20.17 -2.13
C VAL A 115 26.28 19.48 -2.63
N ARG A 116 27.23 20.28 -3.15
CA ARG A 116 28.56 19.82 -3.51
C ARG A 116 29.52 20.16 -2.39
N ASP A 117 30.12 19.16 -1.80
CA ASP A 117 31.10 19.30 -0.76
C ASP A 117 32.28 18.37 -1.03
N ALA A 118 33.50 18.92 -1.05
CA ALA A 118 34.76 18.19 -1.18
C ALA A 118 34.78 17.10 -2.27
N GLY A 119 34.17 17.38 -3.45
CA GLY A 119 34.15 16.45 -4.59
C GLY A 119 33.01 15.40 -4.53
N SER A 120 32.17 15.41 -3.50
CA SER A 120 30.97 14.59 -3.43
C SER A 120 29.70 15.42 -3.68
N VAL A 121 28.72 14.81 -4.39
CA VAL A 121 27.40 15.39 -4.61
C VAL A 121 26.40 14.68 -3.72
N ARG A 122 25.77 15.42 -2.82
CA ARG A 122 24.70 14.91 -1.94
C ARG A 122 23.37 15.53 -2.34
N SER A 123 22.38 14.70 -2.60
CA SER A 123 21.00 15.17 -2.78
C SER A 123 20.40 15.54 -1.43
N VAL A 124 19.85 16.75 -1.34
CA VAL A 124 19.13 17.21 -0.15
C VAL A 124 17.65 17.06 -0.43
N ALA A 125 16.98 16.24 0.36
CA ALA A 125 15.53 16.16 0.37
C ALA A 125 15.00 17.10 1.45
N ALA A 126 14.03 17.92 1.10
CA ALA A 126 13.28 18.74 2.03
C ALA A 126 11.85 18.25 2.09
N GLY A 127 11.22 18.44 3.23
CA GLY A 127 9.86 17.99 3.49
C GLY A 127 9.84 16.99 4.66
N GLN A 128 8.68 16.85 5.23
CA GLN A 128 8.43 15.94 6.34
C GLN A 128 7.54 14.81 5.85
N THR A 129 7.96 13.57 6.00
CA THR A 129 7.09 12.42 5.79
C THR A 129 6.33 12.19 7.08
N LEU A 130 5.01 12.18 7.01
CA LEU A 130 4.16 11.90 8.17
C LEU A 130 4.29 10.42 8.52
N SER A 131 4.71 10.13 9.75
CA SER A 131 4.98 8.77 10.20
C SER A 131 4.00 8.24 11.25
N GLY A 132 3.07 9.08 11.71
CA GLY A 132 2.12 8.62 12.73
C GLY A 132 0.99 9.59 13.04
N ILE A 133 0.09 9.15 13.91
CA ILE A 133 -1.06 9.94 14.39
C ILE A 133 -0.64 11.30 14.95
N PRO A 134 0.41 11.39 15.81
CA PRO A 134 0.79 12.68 16.40
C PRO A 134 1.20 13.69 15.34
N ASP A 135 1.94 13.27 14.31
CA ASP A 135 2.42 14.16 13.26
C ASP A 135 1.26 14.79 12.50
N ILE A 136 0.26 13.97 12.16
CA ILE A 136 -0.93 14.42 11.42
C ILE A 136 -1.82 15.27 12.32
N GLY A 137 -2.04 14.84 13.56
CA GLY A 137 -2.90 15.56 14.50
C GLY A 137 -2.39 16.96 14.84
N LEU A 138 -1.08 17.15 14.83
CA LEU A 138 -0.42 18.43 15.13
C LEU A 138 -0.19 19.34 13.91
N LEU A 139 -0.68 18.95 12.72
CA LEU A 139 -0.62 19.84 11.57
C LEU A 139 -1.48 21.08 11.79
N LEU A 140 -0.85 22.24 11.68
CA LEU A 140 -1.53 23.52 11.75
C LEU A 140 -2.35 23.76 10.48
N ILE A 141 -3.67 23.89 10.60
CA ILE A 141 -4.56 24.18 9.47
C ILE A 141 -4.67 25.69 9.28
N SER A 142 -4.97 26.42 10.35
CA SER A 142 -5.25 27.86 10.34
C SER A 142 -4.93 28.48 11.69
N THR A 143 -4.98 29.81 11.75
CA THR A 143 -4.96 30.58 12.99
C THR A 143 -6.21 31.44 13.05
N ARG A 144 -7.00 31.32 14.13
CA ARG A 144 -8.21 32.11 14.34
C ARG A 144 -8.09 32.89 15.63
N ASP A 145 -8.31 34.19 15.58
CA ASP A 145 -8.20 35.10 16.70
C ASP A 145 -6.89 34.94 17.53
N GLY A 146 -5.78 34.73 16.78
CA GLY A 146 -4.47 34.49 17.37
C GLY A 146 -4.26 33.09 17.95
N ARG A 147 -5.24 32.19 17.86
CA ARG A 147 -5.16 30.80 18.34
C ARG A 147 -4.96 29.83 17.19
N PRO A 148 -3.97 28.92 17.28
CA PRO A 148 -3.73 27.91 16.25
C PRO A 148 -4.85 26.87 16.28
N VAL A 149 -5.28 26.43 15.09
CA VAL A 149 -6.23 25.34 14.89
C VAL A 149 -5.50 24.20 14.20
N TYR A 150 -5.45 23.06 14.86
CA TYR A 150 -4.76 21.85 14.39
C TYR A 150 -5.76 20.85 13.81
N VAL A 151 -5.25 19.85 13.08
CA VAL A 151 -6.06 18.75 12.54
C VAL A 151 -6.85 18.06 13.65
N ARG A 152 -6.25 17.76 14.79
CA ARG A 152 -6.91 17.12 15.94
C ARG A 152 -8.08 17.91 16.52
N ASP A 153 -8.12 19.21 16.29
CA ASP A 153 -9.19 20.07 16.83
C ASP A 153 -10.47 19.95 15.99
N VAL A 154 -10.36 19.52 14.73
CA VAL A 154 -11.47 19.44 13.75
C VAL A 154 -11.68 18.03 13.16
N ALA A 155 -10.81 17.08 13.48
CA ALA A 155 -10.87 15.71 12.96
C ALA A 155 -10.30 14.71 13.96
N ALA A 156 -10.80 13.49 13.95
CA ALA A 156 -10.15 12.35 14.59
C ALA A 156 -9.10 11.75 13.63
N VAL A 157 -7.93 11.42 14.17
CA VAL A 157 -6.89 10.71 13.42
C VAL A 157 -6.78 9.30 13.98
N VAL A 158 -7.13 8.31 13.17
CA VAL A 158 -7.19 6.91 13.59
C VAL A 158 -6.34 6.03 12.70
N ILE A 159 -5.73 5.00 13.27
CA ILE A 159 -5.06 3.94 12.53
C ILE A 159 -6.01 2.75 12.46
N GLY A 160 -6.24 2.25 11.28
CA GLY A 160 -7.10 1.09 11.08
C GLY A 160 -6.79 0.37 9.77
N PRO A 161 -7.41 -0.79 9.55
CA PRO A 161 -7.32 -1.45 8.26
C PRO A 161 -7.96 -0.58 7.19
N SER A 162 -7.38 -0.58 5.98
CA SER A 162 -7.98 0.09 4.83
C SER A 162 -9.32 -0.58 4.47
N THR A 163 -10.12 0.13 3.70
CA THR A 163 -11.32 -0.45 3.09
C THR A 163 -10.90 -1.63 2.20
N ILE A 164 -11.57 -2.77 2.38
CA ILE A 164 -11.28 -3.98 1.62
C ILE A 164 -12.03 -3.90 0.28
N ASP A 165 -11.32 -3.54 -0.78
CA ASP A 165 -11.88 -3.48 -2.14
C ASP A 165 -11.95 -4.87 -2.80
N HIS A 166 -10.97 -5.73 -2.49
CA HIS A 166 -10.85 -7.06 -3.08
C HIS A 166 -10.57 -8.09 -2.00
N ARG A 167 -11.39 -9.15 -1.95
CA ARG A 167 -11.18 -10.27 -1.05
C ARG A 167 -10.73 -11.50 -1.82
N VAL A 168 -9.77 -12.21 -1.24
CA VAL A 168 -9.31 -13.52 -1.72
C VAL A 168 -9.68 -14.54 -0.67
N TRP A 169 -10.16 -15.66 -1.12
CA TRP A 169 -10.52 -16.80 -0.28
C TRP A 169 -9.78 -18.05 -0.75
N ASN A 170 -9.42 -18.89 0.18
CA ASN A 170 -8.91 -20.23 -0.09
C ASN A 170 -9.86 -21.26 0.48
N ASP A 171 -10.29 -22.22 -0.33
CA ASP A 171 -11.04 -23.36 0.15
C ASP A 171 -10.04 -24.49 0.47
N ALA A 172 -9.86 -24.78 1.74
CA ALA A 172 -8.91 -25.76 2.27
C ALA A 172 -9.64 -26.84 3.08
N ARG A 173 -9.02 -28.03 3.19
CA ARG A 173 -9.55 -29.07 4.06
C ARG A 173 -9.02 -28.89 5.48
N ASP A 174 -9.94 -29.03 6.44
CA ASP A 174 -9.61 -29.08 7.87
C ASP A 174 -9.00 -30.45 8.26
N ILE A 175 -8.62 -30.60 9.52
CA ILE A 175 -8.08 -31.85 10.07
C ILE A 175 -9.07 -33.05 10.00
N LYS A 176 -10.36 -32.75 9.81
CA LYS A 176 -11.42 -33.77 9.66
C LYS A 176 -11.69 -34.09 8.19
N GLY A 177 -10.95 -33.44 7.26
CA GLY A 177 -11.14 -33.61 5.82
C GLY A 177 -12.33 -32.82 5.24
N GLN A 178 -12.97 -31.94 6.02
CA GLN A 178 -14.09 -31.11 5.56
C GLN A 178 -13.57 -29.85 4.90
N TRP A 179 -14.27 -29.39 3.86
CA TRP A 179 -13.94 -28.13 3.21
C TRP A 179 -14.32 -26.93 4.06
N ALA A 180 -13.38 -26.04 4.28
CA ALA A 180 -13.56 -24.80 4.98
C ALA A 180 -13.03 -23.64 4.11
N ARG A 181 -13.80 -22.56 4.05
CA ARG A 181 -13.37 -21.32 3.38
C ARG A 181 -12.66 -20.43 4.37
N VAL A 182 -11.44 -20.07 4.07
CA VAL A 182 -10.58 -19.22 4.91
C VAL A 182 -10.15 -17.96 4.16
N PRO A 183 -9.93 -16.84 4.85
CA PRO A 183 -9.40 -15.63 4.21
C PRO A 183 -8.00 -15.90 3.65
N ALA A 184 -7.68 -15.23 2.56
CA ALA A 184 -6.40 -15.42 1.90
C ALA A 184 -5.88 -14.10 1.31
N VAL A 185 -4.58 -14.09 1.01
CA VAL A 185 -3.91 -13.00 0.31
C VAL A 185 -3.02 -13.59 -0.78
N SER A 186 -3.10 -13.07 -1.98
CA SER A 186 -2.28 -13.52 -3.10
C SER A 186 -1.19 -12.50 -3.43
N VAL A 187 0.03 -13.00 -3.60
CA VAL A 187 1.19 -12.24 -4.10
C VAL A 187 1.45 -12.67 -5.53
N ALA A 188 1.27 -11.76 -6.45
CA ALA A 188 1.51 -12.00 -7.87
C ALA A 188 2.86 -11.42 -8.28
N LEU A 189 3.62 -12.18 -9.04
CA LEU A 189 4.98 -11.87 -9.46
C LEU A 189 5.06 -11.96 -10.99
N ALA A 190 5.40 -10.87 -11.64
CA ALA A 190 5.67 -10.80 -13.06
C ALA A 190 7.19 -10.81 -13.32
N LYS A 191 7.59 -11.26 -14.48
CA LYS A 191 9.00 -11.27 -14.89
C LYS A 191 9.40 -9.97 -15.60
N ARG A 192 10.68 -9.64 -15.60
CA ARG A 192 11.21 -8.59 -16.47
C ARG A 192 11.16 -9.00 -17.94
N ALA A 193 11.14 -8.00 -18.81
CA ALA A 193 11.23 -8.21 -20.25
C ALA A 193 12.50 -9.02 -20.60
N GLY A 194 12.37 -10.00 -21.49
CA GLY A 194 13.46 -10.87 -21.91
C GLY A 194 13.79 -12.04 -20.98
N ALA A 195 13.29 -12.05 -19.74
CA ALA A 195 13.54 -13.13 -18.80
C ALA A 195 12.72 -14.39 -19.15
N ASN A 196 13.27 -15.57 -18.81
CA ASN A 196 12.58 -16.84 -18.96
C ASN A 196 11.65 -17.09 -17.77
N ALA A 197 10.35 -17.24 -18.02
CA ALA A 197 9.34 -17.45 -16.98
C ALA A 197 9.58 -18.70 -16.12
N VAL A 198 10.02 -19.80 -16.76
CA VAL A 198 10.28 -21.07 -16.05
C VAL A 198 11.43 -20.93 -15.06
N VAL A 199 12.51 -20.27 -15.47
CA VAL A 199 13.66 -20.01 -14.61
C VAL A 199 13.25 -19.13 -13.43
N VAL A 200 12.56 -18.00 -13.71
CA VAL A 200 12.09 -17.09 -12.66
C VAL A 200 11.16 -17.81 -11.67
N SER A 201 10.22 -18.63 -12.15
CA SER A 201 9.32 -19.38 -11.27
C SER A 201 10.08 -20.40 -10.41
N ALA A 202 11.09 -21.08 -10.97
CA ALA A 202 11.93 -22.02 -10.23
C ALA A 202 12.76 -21.31 -9.13
N ASP A 203 13.30 -20.12 -9.44
CA ASP A 203 14.06 -19.33 -8.47
C ASP A 203 13.17 -18.79 -7.35
N VAL A 204 11.95 -18.36 -7.68
CA VAL A 204 10.93 -17.97 -6.69
C VAL A 204 10.57 -19.14 -5.79
N ALA A 205 10.33 -20.34 -6.34
CA ALA A 205 10.03 -21.52 -5.55
C ALA A 205 11.17 -21.89 -4.60
N ARG A 206 12.42 -21.84 -5.08
CA ARG A 206 13.61 -22.08 -4.24
C ARG A 206 13.74 -21.06 -3.12
N ARG A 207 13.50 -19.78 -3.42
CA ARG A 207 13.54 -18.72 -2.41
C ARG A 207 12.44 -18.91 -1.38
N LEU A 208 11.22 -19.25 -1.83
CA LEU A 208 10.09 -19.53 -0.96
C LEU A 208 10.40 -20.66 0.04
N GLU A 209 10.96 -21.78 -0.43
CA GLU A 209 11.35 -22.88 0.44
C GLU A 209 12.36 -22.45 1.52
N ALA A 210 13.34 -21.62 1.16
CA ALA A 210 14.29 -21.07 2.12
C ALA A 210 13.65 -20.12 3.15
N LEU A 211 12.52 -19.49 2.81
CA LEU A 211 11.82 -18.56 3.70
C LEU A 211 10.78 -19.25 4.59
N LYS A 212 10.35 -20.46 4.27
CA LYS A 212 9.33 -21.19 5.04
C LYS A 212 9.69 -21.34 6.52
N SER A 213 10.95 -21.60 6.82
CA SER A 213 11.39 -21.82 8.20
C SER A 213 11.51 -20.54 9.03
N ASN A 214 11.73 -19.40 8.39
CA ASN A 214 12.09 -18.16 9.07
C ASN A 214 11.02 -17.06 8.99
N LEU A 215 10.20 -17.05 7.94
CA LEU A 215 9.25 -15.98 7.67
C LEU A 215 7.79 -16.44 7.74
N ILE A 216 7.51 -17.68 7.31
CA ILE A 216 6.14 -18.17 7.19
C ILE A 216 5.78 -18.98 8.44
N PRO A 217 4.80 -18.54 9.26
CA PRO A 217 4.34 -19.30 10.41
C PRO A 217 3.80 -20.68 10.02
N GLY A 218 3.97 -21.68 10.90
CA GLY A 218 3.57 -23.06 10.63
C GLY A 218 2.08 -23.30 10.46
N ASP A 219 1.24 -22.34 10.84
CA ASP A 219 -0.20 -22.34 10.68
C ASP A 219 -0.68 -21.60 9.40
N ILE A 220 0.26 -21.07 8.61
CA ILE A 220 0.00 -20.53 7.28
C ILE A 220 0.41 -21.54 6.22
N GLN A 221 -0.45 -21.74 5.26
CA GLN A 221 -0.18 -22.52 4.05
C GLN A 221 0.05 -21.57 2.85
N VAL A 222 0.97 -21.97 1.99
CA VAL A 222 1.28 -21.25 0.75
C VAL A 222 1.05 -22.19 -0.41
N THR A 223 0.19 -21.77 -1.32
CA THR A 223 -0.18 -22.50 -2.54
C THR A 223 0.11 -21.70 -3.78
#